data_13535dcdc186786b882bbf4f5133e743
#
_entry.id   13535dcdc186786b882bbf4f5133e743
#
_cell.length_a   1.000
_cell.length_b   1.000
_cell.length_c   1.000
_cell.angle_alpha   90.00
_cell.angle_beta   90.00
_cell.angle_gamma   90.00
#
_symmetry.space_group_name_H-M   'P 1'
#
loop_
_entity.id
_entity.type
_entity.pdbx_description
1 polymer ?
#
loop_
_entity_poly.entity_id
_entity_poly.type
_entity_poly.pdbx_seq_one_letter_code
_entity_poly.pdbx_strand_id
1 'polypeptide(L)'
;ITMLRHADRVKIGCLAQLVNVIAPIMTSDTGAWKQTTYYPFQHASAFGRGTVLNTIVKSPVYTAKDHGDAPYLDCVVVNNEEKEEVTIFAVNKDLEEDMDVTMDLRQFADYKIVEHIIMHDDDLKAENTEADPYRIKPEVAGKSQIDNGILTALMQNKSWNVIRLAKN
;
A
#
# COMPACT_ATOMS: atom_id res chain seq x y z
N ILE A 1 -3.33 1.50 6.25
CA ILE A 1 -2.80 0.29 6.89
C ILE A 1 -3.30 0.17 8.32
N THR A 2 -3.17 1.19 9.16
CA THR A 2 -3.62 1.16 10.57
C THR A 2 -5.12 0.86 10.70
N MET A 3 -5.97 1.46 9.86
CA MET A 3 -7.41 1.17 9.88
C MET A 3 -7.70 -0.29 9.52
N LEU A 4 -7.04 -0.83 8.51
CA LEU A 4 -7.16 -2.25 8.14
C LEU A 4 -6.69 -3.16 9.27
N ARG A 5 -5.54 -2.86 9.89
CA ARG A 5 -5.01 -3.65 11.02
C ARG A 5 -5.96 -3.71 12.21
N HIS A 6 -6.79 -2.69 12.38
CA HIS A 6 -7.81 -2.61 13.44
C HIS A 6 -9.23 -2.87 12.93
N ALA A 7 -9.40 -3.68 11.89
CA ALA A 7 -10.70 -4.03 11.32
C ALA A 7 -11.62 -4.79 12.30
N ASP A 8 -11.09 -5.31 13.40
CA ASP A 8 -11.86 -5.85 14.52
C ASP A 8 -12.86 -4.81 15.09
N ARG A 9 -12.45 -3.55 15.17
CA ARG A 9 -13.24 -2.45 15.72
C ARG A 9 -13.50 -1.29 14.77
N VAL A 10 -12.64 -1.05 13.78
CA VAL A 10 -12.81 -0.01 12.75
C VAL A 10 -13.60 -0.58 11.58
N LYS A 11 -14.92 -0.34 11.56
CA LYS A 11 -15.81 -0.90 10.53
C LYS A 11 -16.05 0.03 9.35
N ILE A 12 -15.84 1.34 9.53
CA ILE A 12 -16.01 2.35 8.48
C ILE A 12 -14.86 3.33 8.59
N GLY A 13 -14.19 3.58 7.48
CA GLY A 13 -13.17 4.62 7.35
C GLY A 13 -13.62 5.65 6.31
N CYS A 14 -13.64 6.92 6.70
CA CYS A 14 -13.97 8.02 5.83
C CYS A 14 -12.81 9.01 5.77
N LEU A 15 -12.52 9.51 4.56
CA LEU A 15 -11.54 10.56 4.35
C LEU A 15 -12.28 11.90 4.20
N ALA A 16 -12.03 12.84 5.11
CA ALA A 16 -12.56 14.19 5.03
C ALA A 16 -11.67 15.02 4.10
N GLN A 17 -12.17 15.94 3.45
CA GLN A 17 -13.39 16.36 2.83
C GLN A 17 -13.62 15.62 1.52
N LEU A 18 -14.70 15.90 0.76
CA LEU A 18 -14.91 15.27 -0.53
C LEU A 18 -13.94 15.85 -1.59
N VAL A 19 -13.86 17.19 -1.67
CA VAL A 19 -13.00 17.90 -2.62
C VAL A 19 -12.31 19.10 -1.98
N ASN A 20 -11.15 19.47 -2.50
CA ASN A 20 -10.34 20.65 -2.16
C ASN A 20 -9.82 20.71 -0.71
N VAL A 21 -9.01 21.70 -0.39
CA VAL A 21 -8.34 21.95 0.89
C VAL A 21 -7.46 20.79 1.32
N ILE A 22 -8.00 19.81 2.06
CA ILE A 22 -7.28 18.61 2.54
C ILE A 22 -7.79 17.33 1.85
N ALA A 23 -8.72 17.48 0.89
CA ALA A 23 -9.36 16.33 0.25
C ALA A 23 -8.41 15.58 -0.69
N PRO A 24 -8.69 14.29 -0.96
CA PRO A 24 -7.92 13.51 -1.92
C PRO A 24 -8.22 13.87 -3.38
N ILE A 25 -9.24 14.69 -3.63
CA ILE A 25 -9.61 15.19 -4.96
C ILE A 25 -9.56 16.71 -4.92
N MET A 26 -8.85 17.28 -5.89
CA MET A 26 -8.78 18.73 -6.11
C MET A 26 -9.59 19.10 -7.33
N THR A 27 -10.22 20.27 -7.31
CA THR A 27 -11.01 20.81 -8.43
C THR A 27 -10.68 22.27 -8.67
N SER A 28 -10.78 22.69 -9.94
CA SER A 28 -10.78 24.06 -10.39
C SER A 28 -12.02 24.34 -11.25
N ASP A 29 -12.12 25.50 -11.83
CA ASP A 29 -13.21 25.84 -12.78
C ASP A 29 -13.14 24.99 -14.06
N THR A 30 -11.98 24.41 -14.37
CA THR A 30 -11.70 23.75 -15.66
C THR A 30 -11.41 22.25 -15.51
N GLY A 31 -11.15 21.75 -14.30
CA GLY A 31 -10.75 20.36 -14.14
C GLY A 31 -10.84 19.80 -12.72
N ALA A 32 -10.51 18.51 -12.63
CA ALA A 32 -10.36 17.82 -11.38
C ALA A 32 -9.19 16.83 -11.46
N TRP A 33 -8.45 16.68 -10.37
CA TRP A 33 -7.33 15.73 -10.27
C TRP A 33 -7.27 15.07 -8.91
N LYS A 34 -6.59 13.93 -8.84
CA LYS A 34 -6.41 13.14 -7.63
C LYS A 34 -5.09 13.48 -6.97
N GLN A 35 -5.11 13.71 -5.67
CA GLN A 35 -3.91 13.83 -4.87
C GLN A 35 -3.33 12.42 -4.56
N THR A 36 -2.07 12.37 -4.14
CA THR A 36 -1.38 11.11 -3.83
C THR A 36 -2.10 10.31 -2.76
N THR A 37 -2.74 10.96 -1.79
CA THR A 37 -3.53 10.33 -0.71
C THR A 37 -4.79 9.61 -1.20
N TYR A 38 -5.28 9.92 -2.39
CA TYR A 38 -6.42 9.25 -3.00
C TYR A 38 -6.16 7.76 -3.25
N TYR A 39 -4.99 7.44 -3.76
CA TYR A 39 -4.68 6.09 -4.25
C TYR A 39 -4.60 5.03 -3.15
N PRO A 40 -3.89 5.24 -2.02
CA PRO A 40 -3.91 4.27 -0.93
C PRO A 40 -5.32 4.00 -0.39
N PHE A 41 -6.16 5.05 -0.32
CA PHE A 41 -7.54 4.90 0.11
C PHE A 41 -8.38 4.14 -0.93
N GLN A 42 -8.21 4.43 -2.21
CA GLN A 42 -8.85 3.68 -3.31
C GLN A 42 -8.46 2.20 -3.28
N HIS A 43 -7.17 1.90 -3.12
CA HIS A 43 -6.68 0.51 -3.07
C HIS A 43 -7.24 -0.23 -1.86
N ALA A 44 -7.24 0.40 -0.67
CA ALA A 44 -7.83 -0.20 0.52
C ALA A 44 -9.34 -0.45 0.35
N SER A 45 -10.06 0.46 -0.28
CA SER A 45 -11.49 0.29 -0.56
C SER A 45 -11.76 -0.83 -1.59
N ALA A 46 -10.92 -0.95 -2.61
CA ALA A 46 -11.11 -1.92 -3.69
C ALA A 46 -10.65 -3.33 -3.29
N PHE A 47 -9.50 -3.44 -2.63
CA PHE A 47 -8.80 -4.70 -2.38
C PHE A 47 -8.72 -5.10 -0.90
N GLY A 48 -9.07 -4.20 0.02
CA GLY A 48 -8.99 -4.43 1.47
C GLY A 48 -10.25 -5.07 2.08
N ARG A 49 -11.06 -5.77 1.29
CA ARG A 49 -12.27 -6.46 1.77
C ARG A 49 -11.97 -7.93 2.04
N GLY A 50 -12.33 -8.40 3.22
CA GLY A 50 -12.07 -9.78 3.66
C GLY A 50 -11.59 -9.84 5.10
N THR A 51 -10.87 -10.89 5.43
CA THR A 51 -10.28 -11.11 6.76
C THR A 51 -8.86 -10.57 6.79
N VAL A 52 -8.59 -9.66 7.72
CA VAL A 52 -7.23 -9.18 7.98
C VAL A 52 -6.45 -10.27 8.71
N LEU A 53 -5.31 -10.66 8.15
CA LEU A 53 -4.47 -11.70 8.72
C LEU A 53 -3.57 -11.13 9.82
N ASN A 54 -3.34 -11.92 10.86
CA ASN A 54 -2.37 -11.58 11.91
C ASN A 54 -0.95 -11.87 11.41
N THR A 55 -0.33 -10.89 10.78
CA THR A 55 1.02 -11.00 10.21
C THR A 55 2.10 -10.65 11.23
N ILE A 56 3.17 -11.44 11.25
CA ILE A 56 4.37 -11.13 12.05
C ILE A 56 5.35 -10.40 11.11
N VAL A 57 5.54 -9.11 11.34
CA VAL A 57 6.46 -8.28 10.56
C VAL A 57 7.75 -8.08 11.34
N LYS A 58 8.89 -8.40 10.70
CA LYS A 58 10.23 -8.06 11.17
C LYS A 58 10.82 -7.03 10.22
N SER A 59 11.24 -5.90 10.73
CA SER A 59 11.78 -4.79 9.95
C SER A 59 12.91 -4.12 10.71
N PRO A 60 13.91 -3.57 10.03
CA PRO A 60 14.76 -2.55 10.62
C PRO A 60 13.93 -1.42 11.20
N VAL A 61 14.47 -0.71 12.19
CA VAL A 61 13.79 0.37 12.89
C VAL A 61 14.60 1.66 12.81
N TYR A 62 13.91 2.78 12.90
CA TYR A 62 14.51 4.10 13.09
C TYR A 62 13.96 4.73 14.37
N THR A 63 14.75 5.55 15.01
CA THR A 63 14.29 6.27 16.20
C THR A 63 13.54 7.54 15.78
N ALA A 64 12.23 7.53 15.95
CA ALA A 64 11.40 8.70 15.74
C ALA A 64 11.49 9.64 16.94
N LYS A 65 11.82 10.91 16.68
CA LYS A 65 11.89 11.93 17.73
C LYS A 65 10.59 11.93 18.55
N ASP A 66 10.71 11.85 19.86
CA ASP A 66 9.61 11.90 20.84
C ASP A 66 8.65 10.68 20.81
N HIS A 67 8.88 9.67 19.95
CA HIS A 67 7.98 8.53 19.76
C HIS A 67 8.66 7.15 19.89
N GLY A 68 9.97 7.12 20.12
CA GLY A 68 10.74 5.87 20.21
C GLY A 68 11.01 5.21 18.87
N ASP A 69 11.29 3.91 18.88
CA ASP A 69 11.63 3.18 17.66
C ASP A 69 10.39 2.83 16.85
N ALA A 70 10.48 3.07 15.55
CA ALA A 70 9.44 2.78 14.57
C ALA A 70 9.98 1.91 13.42
N PRO A 71 9.24 0.91 12.92
CA PRO A 71 9.69 0.06 11.83
C PRO A 71 9.71 0.85 10.52
N TYR A 72 10.68 0.58 9.66
CA TYR A 72 10.70 1.12 8.29
C TYR A 72 9.59 0.50 7.43
N LEU A 73 9.38 -0.82 7.55
CA LEU A 73 8.31 -1.51 6.84
C LEU A 73 7.02 -1.49 7.67
N ASP A 74 5.94 -0.98 7.09
CA ASP A 74 4.58 -1.15 7.60
C ASP A 74 3.77 -1.99 6.61
N CYS A 75 3.11 -3.04 7.10
CA CYS A 75 2.45 -4.02 6.25
C CYS A 75 1.17 -4.54 6.88
N VAL A 76 0.15 -4.81 6.06
CA VAL A 76 -1.07 -5.52 6.42
C VAL A 76 -1.49 -6.44 5.27
N VAL A 77 -2.00 -7.60 5.60
CA VAL A 77 -2.45 -8.60 4.63
C VAL A 77 -3.94 -8.87 4.83
N VAL A 78 -4.68 -8.89 3.74
CA VAL A 78 -6.12 -9.17 3.71
C VAL A 78 -6.37 -10.40 2.84
N ASN A 79 -7.06 -11.38 3.39
CA ASN A 79 -7.54 -12.56 2.67
C ASN A 79 -9.03 -12.41 2.34
N ASN A 80 -9.35 -12.40 1.06
CA ASN A 80 -10.72 -12.46 0.57
C ASN A 80 -11.04 -13.88 0.12
N GLU A 81 -11.64 -14.66 1.00
CA GLU A 81 -11.96 -16.08 0.74
C GLU A 81 -13.00 -16.24 -0.38
N GLU A 82 -13.97 -15.32 -0.48
CA GLU A 82 -15.01 -15.38 -1.52
C GLU A 82 -14.45 -15.20 -2.93
N LYS A 83 -13.42 -14.37 -3.06
CA LYS A 83 -12.76 -14.11 -4.34
C LYS A 83 -11.52 -14.98 -4.57
N GLU A 84 -11.12 -15.75 -3.58
CA GLU A 84 -9.86 -16.49 -3.57
C GLU A 84 -8.67 -15.55 -3.88
N GLU A 85 -8.64 -14.37 -3.23
CA GLU A 85 -7.61 -13.34 -3.38
C GLU A 85 -6.94 -13.03 -2.05
N VAL A 86 -5.64 -12.75 -2.10
CA VAL A 86 -4.86 -12.21 -0.99
C VAL A 86 -4.24 -10.89 -1.44
N THR A 87 -4.43 -9.85 -0.65
CA THR A 87 -3.84 -8.54 -0.91
C THR A 87 -2.91 -8.13 0.21
N ILE A 88 -1.70 -7.77 -0.16
CA ILE A 88 -0.65 -7.26 0.72
C ILE A 88 -0.52 -5.76 0.47
N PHE A 89 -0.78 -4.96 1.49
CA PHE A 89 -0.53 -3.52 1.48
C PHE A 89 0.72 -3.25 2.30
N ALA A 90 1.68 -2.55 1.72
CA ALA A 90 2.94 -2.26 2.40
C ALA A 90 3.47 -0.86 2.08
N VAL A 91 4.16 -0.28 3.06
CA VAL A 91 4.89 0.99 2.93
C VAL A 91 6.33 0.76 3.34
N ASN A 92 7.26 1.07 2.46
CA ASN A 92 8.64 1.31 2.84
C ASN A 92 8.79 2.79 3.19
N LYS A 93 9.06 3.07 4.47
CA LYS A 93 9.22 4.44 5.01
C LYS A 93 10.67 4.91 5.03
N ASP A 94 11.60 4.06 4.58
CA ASP A 94 12.99 4.49 4.44
C ASP A 94 13.09 5.61 3.41
N LEU A 95 13.88 6.62 3.70
CA LEU A 95 14.05 7.79 2.83
C LEU A 95 15.16 7.61 1.80
N GLU A 96 16.01 6.61 2.01
CA GLU A 96 17.25 6.44 1.23
C GLU A 96 17.35 5.03 0.62
N GLU A 97 16.92 3.98 1.36
CA GLU A 97 17.21 2.61 0.99
C GLU A 97 15.96 1.85 0.52
N ASP A 98 16.12 1.17 -0.60
CA ASP A 98 15.17 0.15 -1.06
C ASP A 98 15.22 -1.06 -0.10
N MET A 99 14.15 -1.80 -0.03
CA MET A 99 14.02 -2.93 0.88
C MET A 99 13.64 -4.21 0.14
N ASP A 100 14.49 -5.23 0.27
CA ASP A 100 14.12 -6.60 -0.12
C ASP A 100 13.27 -7.22 0.99
N VAL A 101 12.02 -7.52 0.66
CA VAL A 101 11.04 -8.11 1.57
C VAL A 101 10.78 -9.55 1.20
N THR A 102 10.85 -10.44 2.20
CA THR A 102 10.50 -11.85 2.05
C THR A 102 9.26 -12.18 2.87
N MET A 103 8.30 -12.87 2.27
CA MET A 103 7.04 -13.25 2.90
C MET A 103 6.78 -14.74 2.75
N ASP A 104 6.48 -15.42 3.85
CA ASP A 104 6.09 -16.83 3.85
C ASP A 104 4.61 -16.96 3.44
N LEU A 105 4.39 -17.48 2.26
CA LEU A 105 3.06 -17.71 1.68
C LEU A 105 2.73 -19.21 1.52
N ARG A 106 3.40 -20.09 2.25
CA ARG A 106 3.17 -21.54 2.12
C ARG A 106 1.73 -21.96 2.42
N GLN A 107 0.98 -21.17 3.17
CA GLN A 107 -0.47 -21.37 3.38
C GLN A 107 -1.31 -21.03 2.13
N PHE A 108 -0.72 -20.31 1.17
CA PHE A 108 -1.31 -19.86 -0.08
C PHE A 108 -0.52 -20.41 -1.29
N ALA A 109 -0.06 -21.66 -1.20
CA ALA A 109 0.88 -22.24 -2.17
C ALA A 109 0.32 -22.32 -3.61
N ASP A 110 -1.00 -22.35 -3.77
CA ASP A 110 -1.73 -22.37 -5.03
C ASP A 110 -2.08 -20.96 -5.57
N TYR A 111 -1.67 -19.91 -4.85
CA TYR A 111 -1.88 -18.52 -5.28
C TYR A 111 -0.69 -18.02 -6.13
N LYS A 112 -1.00 -17.17 -7.11
CA LYS A 112 -0.02 -16.50 -7.96
C LYS A 112 -0.14 -15.00 -7.89
N ILE A 113 0.95 -14.30 -8.16
CA ILE A 113 0.94 -12.84 -8.26
C ILE A 113 0.11 -12.44 -9.48
N VAL A 114 -0.94 -11.66 -9.25
CA VAL A 114 -1.74 -11.02 -10.30
C VAL A 114 -1.10 -9.72 -10.73
N GLU A 115 -0.71 -8.90 -9.74
CA GLU A 115 -0.06 -7.62 -9.98
C GLU A 115 0.71 -7.15 -8.74
N HIS A 116 1.72 -6.33 -8.97
CA HIS A 116 2.41 -5.57 -7.95
C HIS A 116 2.35 -4.10 -8.32
N ILE A 117 1.47 -3.37 -7.68
CA ILE A 117 1.26 -1.94 -7.86
C ILE A 117 2.22 -1.20 -6.95
N ILE A 118 2.91 -0.21 -7.49
CA ILE A 118 3.81 0.67 -6.75
C ILE A 118 3.42 2.14 -6.99
N MET A 119 3.61 2.96 -5.97
CA MET A 119 3.56 4.42 -6.06
C MET A 119 4.76 4.98 -5.31
N HIS A 120 5.58 5.76 -5.99
CA HIS A 120 6.83 6.29 -5.49
C HIS A 120 7.14 7.64 -6.17
N ASP A 121 7.84 8.51 -5.47
CA ASP A 121 8.52 9.70 -6.02
C ASP A 121 9.71 10.02 -5.13
N ASP A 122 10.82 10.45 -5.71
CA ASP A 122 12.02 10.84 -4.96
C ASP A 122 11.81 12.11 -4.15
N ASP A 123 10.96 13.02 -4.65
CA ASP A 123 10.59 14.24 -3.98
C ASP A 123 9.39 14.03 -3.05
N LEU A 124 9.64 14.02 -1.73
CA LEU A 124 8.58 13.91 -0.72
C LEU A 124 7.54 15.05 -0.72
N LYS A 125 7.84 16.16 -1.41
CA LYS A 125 6.93 17.29 -1.57
C LYS A 125 6.21 17.27 -2.91
N ALA A 126 6.45 16.24 -3.72
CA ALA A 126 5.77 16.08 -4.98
C ALA A 126 4.26 15.96 -4.79
N GLU A 127 3.52 16.67 -5.60
CA GLU A 127 2.06 16.67 -5.61
C GLU A 127 1.52 16.63 -7.03
N ASN A 128 0.31 16.13 -7.18
CA ASN A 128 -0.41 16.25 -8.42
C ASN A 128 -1.09 17.61 -8.50
N THR A 129 -0.98 18.26 -9.65
CA THR A 129 -1.54 19.58 -9.91
C THR A 129 -2.47 19.54 -11.11
N GLU A 130 -3.21 20.62 -11.38
CA GLU A 130 -4.00 20.74 -12.59
C GLU A 130 -3.15 20.62 -13.86
N ALA A 131 -1.95 21.21 -13.85
CA ALA A 131 -1.03 21.17 -14.98
C ALA A 131 -0.36 19.80 -15.18
N ASP A 132 -0.19 19.06 -14.10
CA ASP A 132 0.36 17.70 -14.13
C ASP A 132 -0.43 16.79 -13.15
N PRO A 133 -1.61 16.33 -13.57
CA PRO A 133 -2.53 15.59 -12.70
C PRO A 133 -2.12 14.13 -12.44
N TYR A 134 -1.08 13.66 -13.12
CA TYR A 134 -0.60 12.27 -13.05
C TYR A 134 0.89 12.16 -12.76
N ARG A 135 1.52 13.20 -12.23
CA ARG A 135 2.93 13.18 -11.82
C ARG A 135 3.22 11.98 -10.91
N ILE A 136 2.34 11.77 -9.93
CA ILE A 136 2.42 10.62 -9.03
C ILE A 136 1.13 9.84 -9.16
N LYS A 137 1.25 8.62 -9.64
CA LYS A 137 0.14 7.68 -9.82
C LYS A 137 0.61 6.26 -9.53
N PRO A 138 -0.30 5.34 -9.19
CA PRO A 138 0.02 3.92 -9.09
C PRO A 138 0.38 3.35 -10.46
N GLU A 139 1.40 2.49 -10.49
CA GLU A 139 1.83 1.76 -11.68
C GLU A 139 1.99 0.27 -11.35
N VAL A 140 1.62 -0.59 -12.28
CA VAL A 140 1.89 -2.03 -12.20
C VAL A 140 3.32 -2.28 -12.67
N ALA A 141 4.27 -1.91 -11.84
CA ALA A 141 5.70 -1.92 -12.16
C ALA A 141 6.56 -2.53 -11.03
N GLY A 142 5.93 -3.01 -9.96
CA GLY A 142 6.63 -3.60 -8.83
C GLY A 142 7.33 -4.90 -9.21
N LYS A 143 8.47 -5.15 -8.56
CA LYS A 143 9.29 -6.35 -8.76
C LYS A 143 9.00 -7.34 -7.64
N SER A 144 8.26 -8.40 -7.96
CA SER A 144 7.95 -9.48 -7.01
C SER A 144 7.89 -10.82 -7.71
N GLN A 145 8.25 -11.88 -6.99
CA GLN A 145 8.19 -13.26 -7.47
C GLN A 145 7.85 -14.21 -6.33
N ILE A 146 7.30 -15.37 -6.67
CA ILE A 146 7.06 -16.47 -5.72
C ILE A 146 7.89 -17.67 -6.17
N ASP A 147 8.66 -18.21 -5.24
CA ASP A 147 9.36 -19.47 -5.38
C ASP A 147 9.12 -20.35 -4.14
N ASN A 148 8.67 -21.58 -4.36
CA ASN A 148 8.40 -22.57 -3.30
C ASN A 148 7.55 -22.02 -2.13
N GLY A 149 6.55 -21.18 -2.42
CA GLY A 149 5.67 -20.55 -1.43
C GLY A 149 6.30 -19.39 -0.66
N ILE A 150 7.46 -18.92 -1.09
CA ILE A 150 8.11 -17.72 -0.57
C ILE A 150 7.98 -16.61 -1.60
N LEU A 151 7.32 -15.52 -1.22
CA LEU A 151 7.28 -14.30 -2.03
C LEU A 151 8.48 -13.43 -1.66
N THR A 152 9.18 -12.97 -2.68
CA THR A 152 10.19 -11.91 -2.56
C THR A 152 9.75 -10.70 -3.35
N ALA A 153 9.93 -9.50 -2.78
CA ALA A 153 9.57 -8.25 -3.41
C ALA A 153 10.59 -7.16 -3.10
N LEU A 154 10.99 -6.41 -4.11
CA LEU A 154 11.74 -5.17 -3.92
C LEU A 154 10.75 -4.04 -3.70
N MET A 155 10.83 -3.38 -2.54
CA MET A 155 10.05 -2.19 -2.20
C MET A 155 10.97 -0.98 -2.21
N GLN A 156 10.79 -0.11 -3.21
CA GLN A 156 11.57 1.13 -3.29
C GLN A 156 11.41 1.95 -2.01
N ASN A 157 12.39 2.76 -1.69
CA ASN A 157 12.29 3.72 -0.60
C ASN A 157 11.08 4.66 -0.83
N LYS A 158 10.52 5.23 0.22
CA LYS A 158 9.40 6.19 0.13
C LYS A 158 8.24 5.70 -0.73
N SER A 159 7.92 4.39 -0.69
CA SER A 159 6.92 3.80 -1.59
C SER A 159 5.72 3.22 -0.89
N TRP A 160 4.58 3.33 -1.57
CA TRP A 160 3.37 2.55 -1.32
C TRP A 160 3.33 1.37 -2.27
N ASN A 161 3.07 0.19 -1.74
CA ASN A 161 3.03 -1.06 -2.50
C ASN A 161 1.72 -1.81 -2.25
N VAL A 162 1.16 -2.40 -3.30
CA VAL A 162 0.04 -3.34 -3.23
C VAL A 162 0.40 -4.57 -4.06
N ILE A 163 0.55 -5.71 -3.41
CA ILE A 163 0.77 -6.98 -4.11
C ILE A 163 -0.52 -7.80 -4.00
N ARG A 164 -1.09 -8.13 -5.15
CA ARG A 164 -2.31 -8.94 -5.23
C ARG A 164 -1.98 -10.34 -5.72
N LEU A 165 -2.54 -11.28 -5.03
CA LEU A 165 -2.43 -12.70 -5.32
C LEU A 165 -3.82 -13.24 -5.56
N ALA A 166 -3.97 -14.18 -6.49
CA ALA A 166 -5.19 -14.93 -6.69
C ALA A 166 -4.89 -16.42 -6.86
N LYS A 167 -5.83 -17.24 -6.46
CA LYS A 167 -5.81 -18.66 -6.74
C LYS A 167 -6.08 -18.91 -8.21
N ASN A 168 -5.37 -19.87 -8.79
CA ASN A 168 -5.58 -20.30 -10.18
C ASN A 168 -6.81 -21.19 -10.33
#